data_741e6749584a47929ffc93bd0ee1ac1d
#
_entry.id   741e6749584a47929ffc93bd0ee1ac1d
#
_cell.length_a   1.000
_cell.length_b   1.000
_cell.length_c   1.000
_cell.angle_alpha   90.00
_cell.angle_beta   90.00
_cell.angle_gamma   90.00
#
_symmetry.space_group_name_H-M   'P 1'
#
loop_
_entity.id
_entity.type
_entity.pdbx_description
1 polymer ?
#
loop_
_entity_poly.entity_id
_entity_poly.type
_entity_poly.pdbx_seq_one_letter_code
_entity_poly.pdbx_strand_id
1 'polypeptide(L)'
;MRVFIIHNKYRYYGGEDSVVDEETKLLKSNNHEVIQLIRNNSEELKSFNSKLNTFKNISYSNESIEILNEKVSKFGLPDIVHIHNTFPLWTYSVLDFFKKKNIPIIMTLHNYRLIWEKLGFLNKNRKNYGFFKDSNILSYLISKLTNKRKDLLSYVTKFITHTEFTRQEFSTVILSSNKLIIKPNFLHSTSNTIKPIEDKKNVIFASRISKEKGILTLIKTFKNIDLSLDILGDGPLLSKIKKKDFKNIKFHGNLSRNQVSNFINKSKFLVFPSEWYESFPMTILEAFREGTLVLASNIGSIKSIIKDKYNGILFNSGDCFDLKKKIEWILANPKECNKIVTNAFHEFNKKYSSETNYRQLIKIYEDAIKNYKN
;
A
#
# COMPACT_ATOMS: atom_id res chain seq x y z
N MET A 1 -19.47 -18.21 -0.27
CA MET A 1 -18.73 -18.29 1.00
C MET A 1 -19.14 -17.13 1.88
N ARG A 2 -19.20 -17.35 3.20
CA ARG A 2 -19.28 -16.27 4.19
C ARG A 2 -17.87 -15.86 4.60
N VAL A 3 -17.50 -14.61 4.37
CA VAL A 3 -16.18 -14.07 4.63
C VAL A 3 -16.27 -12.97 5.68
N PHE A 4 -15.49 -13.10 6.76
CA PHE A 4 -15.30 -12.00 7.69
C PHE A 4 -14.04 -11.23 7.32
N ILE A 5 -14.18 -9.94 7.06
CA ILE A 5 -13.06 -9.02 6.79
C ILE A 5 -12.79 -8.21 8.05
N ILE A 6 -11.60 -8.36 8.62
CA ILE A 6 -11.18 -7.62 9.82
C ILE A 6 -10.18 -6.54 9.43
N HIS A 7 -10.50 -5.30 9.82
CA HIS A 7 -9.64 -4.17 9.54
C HIS A 7 -9.73 -3.10 10.62
N ASN A 8 -8.61 -2.48 10.91
CA ASN A 8 -8.50 -1.33 11.78
C ASN A 8 -8.18 -0.10 10.93
N LYS A 9 -9.18 0.77 10.72
CA LYS A 9 -9.03 2.01 9.94
C LYS A 9 -8.08 2.99 10.61
N TYR A 10 -7.25 3.62 9.79
CA TYR A 10 -6.38 4.69 10.24
C TYR A 10 -7.16 5.99 10.52
N ARG A 11 -6.51 6.92 11.25
CA ARG A 11 -7.09 8.25 11.48
C ARG A 11 -7.36 9.01 10.17
N TYR A 12 -6.51 8.83 9.19
CA TYR A 12 -6.66 9.40 7.84
C TYR A 12 -6.80 8.27 6.85
N TYR A 13 -7.84 8.32 6.04
CA TYR A 13 -8.10 7.33 5.01
C TYR A 13 -6.92 7.19 4.05
N GLY A 14 -6.46 5.97 3.85
CA GLY A 14 -5.25 5.65 3.09
C GLY A 14 -5.44 4.54 2.05
N GLY A 15 -4.33 4.17 1.40
CA GLY A 15 -4.35 3.11 0.38
C GLY A 15 -4.80 1.76 0.92
N GLU A 16 -4.46 1.43 2.17
CA GLU A 16 -4.87 0.19 2.83
C GLU A 16 -6.39 0.14 3.03
N ASP A 17 -6.99 1.23 3.57
CA ASP A 17 -8.45 1.33 3.74
C ASP A 17 -9.17 1.18 2.39
N SER A 18 -8.60 1.79 1.34
CA SER A 18 -9.11 1.69 -0.02
C SER A 18 -9.12 0.25 -0.55
N VAL A 19 -8.05 -0.50 -0.33
CA VAL A 19 -7.96 -1.90 -0.76
C VAL A 19 -9.03 -2.75 -0.07
N VAL A 20 -9.22 -2.57 1.24
CA VAL A 20 -10.26 -3.28 2.01
C VAL A 20 -11.66 -3.00 1.46
N ASP A 21 -11.96 -1.72 1.19
CA ASP A 21 -13.26 -1.33 0.65
C ASP A 21 -13.48 -1.93 -0.76
N GLU A 22 -12.48 -1.89 -1.63
CA GLU A 22 -12.58 -2.42 -3.00
C GLU A 22 -12.61 -3.96 -3.03
N GLU A 23 -11.84 -4.68 -2.18
CA GLU A 23 -11.95 -6.14 -2.06
C GLU A 23 -13.32 -6.56 -1.50
N THR A 24 -13.85 -5.81 -0.54
CA THR A 24 -15.21 -6.07 -0.03
C THR A 24 -16.26 -5.95 -1.14
N LYS A 25 -16.21 -4.88 -1.92
CA LYS A 25 -17.13 -4.68 -3.05
C LYS A 25 -16.99 -5.80 -4.07
N LEU A 26 -15.76 -6.17 -4.39
CA LEU A 26 -15.43 -7.21 -5.36
C LEU A 26 -15.97 -8.58 -4.93
N LEU A 27 -15.84 -8.95 -3.66
CA LEU A 27 -16.41 -10.18 -3.13
C LEU A 27 -17.94 -10.18 -3.14
N LYS A 28 -18.56 -9.06 -2.71
CA LYS A 28 -20.04 -8.91 -2.71
C LYS A 28 -20.62 -8.97 -4.12
N SER A 29 -19.98 -8.33 -5.11
CA SER A 29 -20.43 -8.37 -6.51
C SER A 29 -20.33 -9.75 -7.15
N ASN A 30 -19.54 -10.65 -6.53
CA ASN A 30 -19.44 -12.06 -6.93
C ASN A 30 -20.21 -13.01 -5.98
N ASN A 31 -21.29 -12.52 -5.37
CA ASN A 31 -22.24 -13.30 -4.56
C ASN A 31 -21.63 -13.96 -3.31
N HIS A 32 -20.59 -13.37 -2.71
CA HIS A 32 -20.13 -13.78 -1.38
C HIS A 32 -20.83 -12.98 -0.30
N GLU A 33 -21.16 -13.65 0.81
CA GLU A 33 -21.65 -12.99 2.01
C GLU A 33 -20.46 -12.40 2.78
N VAL A 34 -20.29 -11.07 2.76
CA VAL A 34 -19.15 -10.40 3.38
C VAL A 34 -19.59 -9.56 4.56
N ILE A 35 -19.09 -9.92 5.73
CA ILE A 35 -19.27 -9.18 6.98
C ILE A 35 -17.98 -8.41 7.28
N GLN A 36 -18.05 -7.08 7.22
CA GLN A 36 -16.94 -6.22 7.61
C GLN A 36 -16.94 -5.98 9.12
N LEU A 37 -15.83 -6.30 9.75
CA LEU A 37 -15.55 -6.04 11.16
C LEU A 37 -14.49 -4.94 11.23
N ILE A 38 -14.96 -3.70 11.26
CA ILE A 38 -14.12 -2.50 11.18
C ILE A 38 -14.11 -1.79 12.53
N ARG A 39 -12.91 -1.50 13.03
CA ARG A 39 -12.70 -0.56 14.16
C ARG A 39 -11.99 0.69 13.64
N ASN A 40 -12.27 1.84 14.25
CA ASN A 40 -11.81 3.12 13.72
C ASN A 40 -11.01 3.90 14.77
N ASN A 41 -9.72 4.13 14.50
CA ASN A 41 -8.83 4.88 15.39
C ASN A 41 -9.31 6.32 15.66
N SER A 42 -9.94 6.98 14.68
CA SER A 42 -10.41 8.36 14.84
C SER A 42 -11.63 8.48 15.76
N GLU A 43 -12.40 7.41 15.89
CA GLU A 43 -13.60 7.36 16.71
C GLU A 43 -13.31 6.83 18.10
N GLU A 44 -12.54 5.74 18.19
CA GLU A 44 -12.31 5.01 19.43
C GLU A 44 -11.17 5.57 20.29
N LEU A 45 -10.19 6.26 19.68
CA LEU A 45 -9.00 6.81 20.36
C LEU A 45 -9.09 8.31 20.61
N LYS A 46 -10.27 8.85 20.90
CA LYS A 46 -10.46 10.30 21.15
C LYS A 46 -9.98 10.73 22.52
N SER A 47 -10.30 9.97 23.56
CA SER A 47 -9.98 10.33 24.94
C SER A 47 -8.60 9.84 25.38
N PHE A 48 -8.04 10.47 26.42
CA PHE A 48 -6.81 10.00 27.05
C PHE A 48 -6.99 8.58 27.64
N ASN A 49 -8.12 8.34 28.29
CA ASN A 49 -8.43 7.05 28.91
C ASN A 49 -8.54 5.92 27.86
N SER A 50 -9.19 6.17 26.71
CA SER A 50 -9.26 5.17 25.63
C SER A 50 -7.87 4.83 25.07
N LYS A 51 -6.99 5.82 24.90
CA LYS A 51 -5.61 5.62 24.45
C LYS A 51 -4.81 4.80 25.48
N LEU A 52 -4.95 5.11 26.77
CA LEU A 52 -4.26 4.39 27.84
C LEU A 52 -4.73 2.94 27.92
N ASN A 53 -6.04 2.70 27.83
CA ASN A 53 -6.61 1.35 27.81
C ASN A 53 -6.13 0.54 26.59
N THR A 54 -6.15 1.14 25.40
CA THR A 54 -5.62 0.50 24.18
C THR A 54 -4.12 0.17 24.33
N PHE A 55 -3.34 1.06 24.95
CA PHE A 55 -1.91 0.80 25.17
C PHE A 55 -1.69 -0.38 26.13
N LYS A 56 -2.47 -0.48 27.20
CA LYS A 56 -2.42 -1.63 28.14
C LYS A 56 -2.75 -2.95 27.45
N ASN A 57 -3.70 -2.94 26.51
CA ASN A 57 -4.22 -4.12 25.82
C ASN A 57 -3.59 -4.35 24.44
N ILE A 58 -2.53 -3.63 24.07
CA ILE A 58 -1.99 -3.57 22.71
C ILE A 58 -1.47 -4.92 22.17
N SER A 59 -1.11 -5.84 23.05
CA SER A 59 -0.66 -7.20 22.69
C SER A 59 -1.82 -8.19 22.60
N TYR A 60 -2.88 -7.99 23.39
CA TYR A 60 -4.05 -8.87 23.45
C TYR A 60 -5.26 -8.12 24.03
N SER A 61 -6.39 -8.12 23.34
CA SER A 61 -7.61 -7.37 23.71
C SER A 61 -8.77 -8.31 23.99
N ASN A 62 -9.25 -8.34 25.23
CA ASN A 62 -10.46 -9.07 25.60
C ASN A 62 -11.72 -8.41 24.99
N GLU A 63 -11.77 -7.08 24.91
CA GLU A 63 -12.81 -6.34 24.22
C GLU A 63 -13.03 -6.81 22.78
N SER A 64 -11.91 -7.06 22.04
CA SER A 64 -11.99 -7.63 20.71
C SER A 64 -12.63 -9.02 20.69
N ILE A 65 -12.39 -9.85 21.71
CA ILE A 65 -13.01 -11.16 21.84
C ILE A 65 -14.51 -11.04 22.07
N GLU A 66 -14.94 -10.11 22.93
CA GLU A 66 -16.36 -9.83 23.22
C GLU A 66 -17.10 -9.38 21.96
N ILE A 67 -16.53 -8.42 21.23
CA ILE A 67 -17.08 -7.96 19.94
C ILE A 67 -17.20 -9.12 18.94
N LEU A 68 -16.19 -9.98 18.85
CA LEU A 68 -16.22 -11.12 17.95
C LEU A 68 -17.28 -12.15 18.34
N ASN A 69 -17.47 -12.41 19.62
CA ASN A 69 -18.54 -13.29 20.11
C ASN A 69 -19.93 -12.75 19.72
N GLU A 70 -20.18 -11.46 19.93
CA GLU A 70 -21.43 -10.80 19.50
C GLU A 70 -21.65 -10.96 17.98
N LYS A 71 -20.62 -10.69 17.17
CA LYS A 71 -20.74 -10.78 15.72
C LYS A 71 -20.96 -12.21 15.22
N VAL A 72 -20.28 -13.18 15.81
CA VAL A 72 -20.49 -14.60 15.49
C VAL A 72 -21.88 -15.06 15.92
N SER A 73 -22.40 -14.62 17.08
CA SER A 73 -23.78 -14.93 17.50
C SER A 73 -24.81 -14.34 16.54
N LYS A 74 -24.56 -13.14 16.00
CA LYS A 74 -25.48 -12.45 15.10
C LYS A 74 -25.45 -13.00 13.67
N PHE A 75 -24.26 -13.28 13.12
CA PHE A 75 -24.08 -13.62 11.70
C PHE A 75 -23.70 -15.08 11.45
N GLY A 76 -23.46 -15.87 12.50
CA GLY A 76 -22.90 -17.22 12.40
C GLY A 76 -21.40 -17.23 12.13
N LEU A 77 -20.79 -18.43 12.13
CA LEU A 77 -19.38 -18.60 11.84
C LEU A 77 -19.09 -18.34 10.35
N PRO A 78 -17.96 -17.69 10.00
CA PRO A 78 -17.52 -17.56 8.62
C PRO A 78 -16.86 -18.86 8.11
N ASP A 79 -16.83 -19.02 6.79
CA ASP A 79 -16.04 -20.06 6.13
C ASP A 79 -14.53 -19.72 6.21
N ILE A 80 -14.23 -18.42 6.22
CA ILE A 80 -12.86 -17.90 6.25
C ILE A 80 -12.83 -16.48 6.84
N VAL A 81 -11.72 -16.15 7.49
CA VAL A 81 -11.44 -14.79 7.99
C VAL A 81 -10.28 -14.18 7.22
N HIS A 82 -10.47 -12.99 6.68
CA HIS A 82 -9.42 -12.21 6.04
C HIS A 82 -9.09 -10.96 6.85
N ILE A 83 -7.87 -10.89 7.33
CA ILE A 83 -7.36 -9.83 8.20
C ILE A 83 -6.44 -8.91 7.40
N HIS A 84 -6.73 -7.59 7.38
CA HIS A 84 -5.87 -6.59 6.74
C HIS A 84 -5.02 -5.82 7.75
N ASN A 85 -5.63 -5.39 8.87
CA ASN A 85 -4.92 -4.68 9.92
C ASN A 85 -5.55 -4.96 11.28
N THR A 86 -4.73 -5.35 12.24
CA THR A 86 -5.16 -5.59 13.62
C THR A 86 -4.80 -4.47 14.59
N PHE A 87 -3.93 -3.55 14.18
CA PHE A 87 -3.34 -2.56 15.08
C PHE A 87 -4.07 -1.22 15.04
N PRO A 88 -4.32 -0.61 16.22
CA PRO A 88 -4.00 -1.08 17.56
C PRO A 88 -5.18 -1.74 18.29
N LEU A 89 -6.40 -1.73 17.72
CA LEU A 89 -7.64 -2.02 18.44
C LEU A 89 -7.99 -3.53 18.45
N TRP A 90 -7.87 -4.19 17.29
CA TRP A 90 -8.17 -5.63 17.17
C TRP A 90 -7.11 -6.52 17.81
N THR A 91 -5.85 -6.17 17.75
CA THR A 91 -4.67 -6.94 18.24
C THR A 91 -4.58 -8.35 17.67
N TYR A 92 -3.64 -9.17 18.16
CA TYR A 92 -3.55 -10.58 17.75
C TYR A 92 -4.55 -11.51 18.47
N SER A 93 -5.37 -10.99 19.38
CA SER A 93 -6.44 -11.78 20.02
C SER A 93 -7.44 -12.36 18.99
N VAL A 94 -7.61 -11.68 17.84
CA VAL A 94 -8.48 -12.17 16.76
C VAL A 94 -7.96 -13.49 16.16
N LEU A 95 -6.65 -13.72 16.14
CA LEU A 95 -6.05 -14.96 15.65
C LEU A 95 -6.37 -16.13 16.57
N ASP A 96 -6.23 -15.92 17.89
CA ASP A 96 -6.54 -16.90 18.91
C ASP A 96 -8.03 -17.26 18.89
N PHE A 97 -8.90 -16.26 18.75
CA PHE A 97 -10.35 -16.45 18.69
C PHE A 97 -10.77 -17.39 17.54
N PHE A 98 -10.33 -17.12 16.32
CA PHE A 98 -10.73 -17.91 15.16
C PHE A 98 -10.01 -19.26 15.09
N LYS A 99 -8.78 -19.36 15.62
CA LYS A 99 -8.09 -20.64 15.76
C LYS A 99 -8.89 -21.59 16.68
N LYS A 100 -9.38 -21.12 17.81
CA LYS A 100 -10.21 -21.90 18.75
C LYS A 100 -11.54 -22.36 18.14
N LYS A 101 -12.02 -21.66 17.12
CA LYS A 101 -13.27 -22.00 16.40
C LYS A 101 -13.02 -22.81 15.13
N ASN A 102 -11.78 -23.26 14.89
CA ASN A 102 -11.35 -24.01 13.70
C ASN A 102 -11.69 -23.30 12.37
N ILE A 103 -11.52 -21.97 12.32
CA ILE A 103 -11.72 -21.17 11.12
C ILE A 103 -10.36 -20.81 10.49
N PRO A 104 -10.14 -21.03 9.18
CA PRO A 104 -8.94 -20.64 8.49
C PRO A 104 -8.78 -19.13 8.43
N ILE A 105 -7.54 -18.65 8.61
CA ILE A 105 -7.21 -17.22 8.70
C ILE A 105 -6.24 -16.84 7.58
N ILE A 106 -6.64 -15.86 6.78
CA ILE A 106 -5.77 -15.18 5.83
C ILE A 106 -5.36 -13.83 6.41
N MET A 107 -4.11 -13.42 6.22
CA MET A 107 -3.64 -12.12 6.64
C MET A 107 -2.87 -11.41 5.52
N THR A 108 -3.37 -10.24 5.09
CA THR A 108 -2.66 -9.38 4.13
C THR A 108 -1.71 -8.43 4.85
N LEU A 109 -0.46 -8.42 4.41
CA LEU A 109 0.62 -7.64 4.99
C LEU A 109 0.82 -6.33 4.22
N HIS A 110 0.06 -5.29 4.58
CA HIS A 110 0.07 -3.99 3.89
C HIS A 110 1.25 -3.09 4.26
N ASN A 111 1.90 -3.33 5.39
CA ASN A 111 2.99 -2.49 5.89
C ASN A 111 4.02 -3.34 6.64
N TYR A 112 5.21 -2.78 6.86
CA TYR A 112 6.34 -3.50 7.47
C TYR A 112 6.31 -3.57 9.01
N ARG A 113 5.18 -3.24 9.67
CA ARG A 113 5.10 -3.20 11.14
C ARG A 113 5.54 -4.51 11.80
N LEU A 114 5.15 -5.65 11.22
CA LEU A 114 5.48 -6.97 11.74
C LEU A 114 6.99 -7.25 11.81
N ILE A 115 7.75 -6.65 10.89
CA ILE A 115 9.21 -6.85 10.78
C ILE A 115 10.00 -5.62 11.25
N TRP A 116 9.34 -4.65 11.84
CA TRP A 116 9.91 -3.36 12.25
C TRP A 116 11.11 -3.51 13.20
N GLU A 117 11.04 -4.43 14.15
CA GLU A 117 12.15 -4.71 15.09
C GLU A 117 13.43 -5.13 14.38
N LYS A 118 13.29 -5.94 13.30
CA LYS A 118 14.46 -6.39 12.50
C LYS A 118 14.97 -5.32 11.54
N LEU A 119 14.10 -4.43 11.09
CA LEU A 119 14.46 -3.44 10.07
C LEU A 119 15.03 -2.14 10.66
N GLY A 120 14.70 -1.80 11.91
CA GLY A 120 14.79 -0.43 12.35
C GLY A 120 15.94 -0.09 13.26
N PHE A 121 16.01 -0.64 14.44
CA PHE A 121 16.89 -0.07 15.48
C PHE A 121 18.33 -0.61 15.46
N LEU A 122 18.55 -1.80 14.94
CA LEU A 122 19.82 -2.48 15.05
C LEU A 122 20.66 -2.51 13.76
N ASN A 123 20.12 -2.11 12.64
CA ASN A 123 20.80 -2.23 11.35
C ASN A 123 21.24 -0.88 10.77
N LYS A 124 22.30 -0.31 11.34
CA LYS A 124 22.96 0.94 10.87
C LYS A 124 23.36 0.91 9.39
N ASN A 125 23.46 -0.27 8.79
CA ASN A 125 23.88 -0.46 7.39
C ASN A 125 22.75 -0.39 6.36
N ARG A 126 21.48 -0.45 6.79
CA ARG A 126 20.33 -0.29 5.87
C ARG A 126 19.85 1.17 5.84
N LYS A 127 20.63 2.04 5.20
CA LYS A 127 20.38 3.50 5.11
C LYS A 127 19.01 3.91 4.51
N ASN A 128 18.30 2.99 3.87
CA ASN A 128 17.12 3.28 3.05
C ASN A 128 15.76 3.04 3.75
N TYR A 129 15.75 2.58 4.99
CA TYR A 129 14.54 2.54 5.82
C TYR A 129 14.39 3.84 6.63
N GLY A 130 14.36 4.99 5.94
CA GLY A 130 14.44 6.34 6.50
C GLY A 130 13.38 6.72 7.56
N PHE A 131 12.34 5.91 7.77
CA PHE A 131 11.34 6.09 8.83
C PHE A 131 11.93 6.05 10.24
N PHE A 132 13.05 5.37 10.41
CA PHE A 132 13.64 5.13 11.72
C PHE A 132 14.60 6.22 12.19
N LYS A 133 14.97 7.15 11.32
CA LYS A 133 15.83 8.28 11.74
C LYS A 133 15.09 9.23 12.68
N ASP A 134 13.73 9.25 12.59
CA ASP A 134 12.84 10.07 13.40
C ASP A 134 11.92 9.24 14.33
N SER A 135 12.13 7.89 14.42
CA SER A 135 11.32 7.03 15.28
C SER A 135 11.77 7.19 16.73
N ASN A 136 10.90 7.75 17.54
CA ASN A 136 11.05 7.90 18.97
C ASN A 136 11.13 6.53 19.66
N ILE A 137 11.81 6.46 20.80
CA ILE A 137 11.82 5.31 21.74
C ILE A 137 10.41 4.73 21.94
N LEU A 138 9.38 5.59 21.93
CA LEU A 138 7.98 5.19 22.04
C LEU A 138 7.53 4.27 20.90
N SER A 139 7.89 4.55 19.65
CA SER A 139 7.53 3.70 18.49
C SER A 139 8.17 2.32 18.59
N TYR A 140 9.39 2.25 19.10
CA TYR A 140 10.08 0.98 19.36
C TYR A 140 9.39 0.18 20.48
N LEU A 141 9.04 0.84 21.59
CA LEU A 141 8.33 0.21 22.72
C LEU A 141 6.96 -0.32 22.28
N ILE A 142 6.21 0.48 21.51
CA ILE A 142 4.92 0.06 20.93
C ILE A 142 5.10 -1.16 20.03
N SER A 143 6.10 -1.17 19.18
CA SER A 143 6.41 -2.32 18.32
C SER A 143 6.74 -3.57 19.14
N LYS A 144 7.58 -3.44 20.16
CA LYS A 144 7.95 -4.54 21.06
C LYS A 144 6.74 -5.09 21.81
N LEU A 145 5.87 -4.23 22.32
CA LEU A 145 4.63 -4.65 23.01
C LEU A 145 3.65 -5.32 22.07
N THR A 146 3.42 -4.75 20.88
CA THR A 146 2.56 -5.35 19.85
C THR A 146 3.05 -6.75 19.48
N ASN A 147 4.35 -6.92 19.36
CA ASN A 147 4.97 -8.18 18.94
C ASN A 147 5.16 -9.20 20.07
N LYS A 148 4.73 -8.88 21.31
CA LYS A 148 4.82 -9.80 22.46
C LYS A 148 4.09 -11.14 22.23
N ARG A 149 3.04 -11.13 21.39
CA ARG A 149 2.25 -12.31 21.01
C ARG A 149 2.44 -12.72 19.54
N LYS A 150 3.65 -12.58 19.01
CA LYS A 150 4.00 -13.05 17.64
C LYS A 150 3.82 -14.56 17.46
N ASP A 151 3.86 -15.33 18.54
CA ASP A 151 3.52 -16.75 18.56
C ASP A 151 2.17 -17.03 17.88
N LEU A 152 1.18 -16.16 18.07
CA LEU A 152 -0.14 -16.29 17.49
C LEU A 152 -0.16 -16.17 15.95
N LEU A 153 0.88 -15.62 15.32
CA LEU A 153 1.01 -15.61 13.86
C LEU A 153 1.13 -17.02 13.27
N SER A 154 1.53 -18.02 14.05
CA SER A 154 1.52 -19.43 13.63
C SER A 154 0.11 -19.92 13.26
N TYR A 155 -0.94 -19.29 13.82
CA TYR A 155 -2.34 -19.62 13.56
C TYR A 155 -2.85 -19.12 12.21
N VAL A 156 -2.13 -18.20 11.57
CA VAL A 156 -2.45 -17.73 10.21
C VAL A 156 -2.18 -18.86 9.21
N THR A 157 -3.19 -19.18 8.43
CA THR A 157 -3.13 -20.24 7.41
C THR A 157 -2.29 -19.81 6.22
N LYS A 158 -2.54 -18.60 5.69
CA LYS A 158 -1.75 -17.99 4.61
C LYS A 158 -1.60 -16.48 4.83
N PHE A 159 -0.42 -15.98 4.47
CA PHE A 159 -0.13 -14.55 4.42
C PHE A 159 -0.08 -14.09 2.96
N ILE A 160 -0.71 -12.95 2.69
CA ILE A 160 -0.64 -12.29 1.39
C ILE A 160 0.37 -11.15 1.47
N THR A 161 1.32 -11.15 0.55
CA THR A 161 2.24 -10.06 0.27
C THR A 161 2.01 -9.55 -1.15
N HIS A 162 2.43 -8.34 -1.46
CA HIS A 162 2.06 -7.73 -2.74
C HIS A 162 3.11 -7.86 -3.83
N THR A 163 4.38 -8.08 -3.46
CA THR A 163 5.50 -8.17 -4.38
C THR A 163 6.50 -9.23 -3.92
N GLU A 164 7.38 -9.65 -4.83
CA GLU A 164 8.49 -10.55 -4.47
C GLU A 164 9.41 -9.92 -3.42
N PHE A 165 9.65 -8.61 -3.52
CA PHE A 165 10.45 -7.89 -2.52
C PHE A 165 9.81 -7.99 -1.12
N THR A 166 8.49 -7.70 -1.00
CA THR A 166 7.80 -7.81 0.29
C THR A 166 7.76 -9.25 0.80
N ARG A 167 7.59 -10.24 -0.08
CA ARG A 167 7.67 -11.67 0.29
C ARG A 167 9.02 -12.04 0.90
N GLN A 168 10.11 -11.60 0.28
CA GLN A 168 11.47 -11.83 0.77
C GLN A 168 11.70 -11.16 2.13
N GLU A 169 11.28 -9.92 2.31
CA GLU A 169 11.43 -9.22 3.59
C GLU A 169 10.63 -9.91 4.71
N PHE A 170 9.38 -10.33 4.46
CA PHE A 170 8.57 -11.03 5.45
C PHE A 170 9.03 -12.47 5.72
N SER A 171 9.69 -13.13 4.78
CA SER A 171 10.25 -14.49 4.99
C SER A 171 11.29 -14.53 6.11
N THR A 172 11.87 -13.39 6.45
CA THR A 172 12.83 -13.27 7.57
C THR A 172 12.17 -13.43 8.95
N VAL A 173 10.85 -13.32 9.04
CA VAL A 173 10.07 -13.43 10.29
C VAL A 173 9.08 -14.60 10.22
N ILE A 174 8.44 -14.78 9.06
CA ILE A 174 7.51 -15.88 8.80
C ILE A 174 8.31 -17.01 8.16
N LEU A 175 8.84 -17.89 9.01
CA LEU A 175 9.79 -18.94 8.60
C LEU A 175 9.18 -20.00 7.67
N SER A 176 7.86 -20.16 7.67
CA SER A 176 7.15 -21.07 6.76
C SER A 176 6.91 -20.41 5.40
N SER A 177 7.87 -20.51 4.49
CA SER A 177 7.81 -19.89 3.16
C SER A 177 6.57 -20.29 2.33
N ASN A 178 6.03 -21.50 2.55
CA ASN A 178 4.82 -22.01 1.93
C ASN A 178 3.53 -21.29 2.38
N LYS A 179 3.59 -20.51 3.47
CA LYS A 179 2.48 -19.67 3.92
C LYS A 179 2.45 -18.29 3.25
N LEU A 180 3.55 -17.84 2.64
CA LEU A 180 3.67 -16.52 2.00
C LEU A 180 3.29 -16.59 0.52
N ILE A 181 2.21 -15.92 0.16
CA ILE A 181 1.69 -15.87 -1.21
C ILE A 181 1.78 -14.44 -1.74
N ILE A 182 2.18 -14.28 -3.00
CA ILE A 182 2.17 -12.99 -3.68
C ILE A 182 0.82 -12.80 -4.34
N LYS A 183 0.08 -11.79 -3.91
CA LYS A 183 -1.13 -11.28 -4.56
C LYS A 183 -1.06 -9.75 -4.59
N PRO A 184 -0.82 -9.15 -5.76
CA PRO A 184 -0.80 -7.70 -5.90
C PRO A 184 -2.15 -7.08 -5.54
N ASN A 185 -2.13 -5.80 -5.16
CA ASN A 185 -3.35 -4.99 -5.13
C ASN A 185 -3.85 -4.74 -6.56
N PHE A 186 -5.06 -4.24 -6.67
CA PHE A 186 -5.75 -4.04 -7.93
C PHE A 186 -6.47 -2.70 -8.01
N LEU A 187 -6.87 -2.35 -9.21
CA LEU A 187 -7.83 -1.29 -9.50
C LEU A 187 -8.86 -1.79 -10.51
N HIS A 188 -10.04 -1.20 -10.49
CA HIS A 188 -11.00 -1.43 -11.56
C HIS A 188 -10.47 -0.86 -12.86
N SER A 189 -10.66 -1.58 -13.96
CA SER A 189 -10.32 -1.12 -15.31
C SER A 189 -11.15 0.12 -15.68
N THR A 190 -10.60 0.95 -16.53
CA THR A 190 -11.29 2.10 -17.10
C THR A 190 -11.45 1.88 -18.60
N SER A 191 -12.39 2.60 -19.18
CA SER A 191 -12.59 2.65 -20.65
C SER A 191 -11.66 3.64 -21.35
N ASN A 192 -10.65 4.17 -20.66
CA ASN A 192 -9.77 5.18 -21.21
C ASN A 192 -8.90 4.61 -22.33
N THR A 193 -8.80 5.36 -23.43
CA THR A 193 -7.86 5.08 -24.50
C THR A 193 -6.47 5.65 -24.18
N ILE A 194 -5.42 4.92 -24.54
CA ILE A 194 -4.03 5.39 -24.40
C ILE A 194 -3.82 6.54 -25.40
N LYS A 195 -3.38 7.69 -24.89
CA LYS A 195 -2.96 8.82 -25.71
C LYS A 195 -1.44 8.85 -25.81
N PRO A 196 -0.92 9.24 -26.97
CA PRO A 196 0.52 9.48 -27.14
C PRO A 196 1.05 10.47 -26.09
N ILE A 197 2.29 10.29 -25.66
CA ILE A 197 2.92 11.17 -24.66
C ILE A 197 3.07 12.61 -25.18
N GLU A 198 3.16 12.79 -26.49
CA GLU A 198 3.25 14.09 -27.16
C GLU A 198 1.97 14.92 -26.97
N ASP A 199 0.82 14.26 -26.96
CA ASP A 199 -0.51 14.91 -26.80
C ASP A 199 -0.83 15.28 -25.36
N LYS A 200 0.00 14.82 -24.42
CA LYS A 200 -0.15 15.07 -23.00
C LYS A 200 0.65 16.29 -22.55
N LYS A 201 0.18 16.93 -21.45
CA LYS A 201 0.80 18.13 -20.90
C LYS A 201 1.51 17.78 -19.59
N ASN A 202 2.12 18.69 -18.94
CA ASN A 202 2.66 18.66 -17.59
C ASN A 202 3.21 17.30 -17.10
N VAL A 203 4.00 17.34 -16.07
CA VAL A 203 4.42 16.20 -15.26
C VAL A 203 3.61 16.17 -13.98
N ILE A 204 3.33 15.01 -13.42
CA ILE A 204 2.56 14.89 -12.19
C ILE A 204 3.33 14.17 -11.09
N PHE A 205 3.15 14.67 -9.87
CA PHE A 205 3.42 13.97 -8.62
C PHE A 205 2.12 13.87 -7.83
N ALA A 206 1.73 12.68 -7.43
CA ALA A 206 0.52 12.43 -6.65
C ALA A 206 0.84 11.51 -5.46
N SER A 207 1.07 12.12 -4.30
CA SER A 207 1.37 11.41 -3.06
C SER A 207 1.32 12.37 -1.86
N ARG A 208 1.49 11.81 -0.65
CA ARG A 208 1.72 12.60 0.56
C ARG A 208 2.97 13.48 0.41
N ILE A 209 2.84 14.77 0.75
CA ILE A 209 3.95 15.73 0.68
C ILE A 209 4.83 15.60 1.91
N SER A 210 5.73 14.62 1.88
CA SER A 210 6.63 14.27 2.99
C SER A 210 8.00 13.85 2.47
N LYS A 211 9.00 13.86 3.36
CA LYS A 211 10.39 13.63 2.97
C LYS A 211 10.60 12.27 2.32
N GLU A 212 10.03 11.22 2.93
CA GLU A 212 10.15 9.84 2.47
C GLU A 212 9.54 9.60 1.07
N LYS A 213 8.62 10.48 0.64
CA LYS A 213 8.05 10.44 -0.72
C LYS A 213 8.91 11.15 -1.76
N GLY A 214 10.10 11.64 -1.37
CA GLY A 214 11.09 12.22 -2.27
C GLY A 214 10.72 13.58 -2.84
N ILE A 215 9.78 14.30 -2.22
CA ILE A 215 9.33 15.62 -2.69
C ILE A 215 10.48 16.63 -2.78
N LEU A 216 11.47 16.56 -1.89
CA LEU A 216 12.60 17.49 -1.89
C LEU A 216 13.53 17.23 -3.09
N THR A 217 13.80 15.99 -3.41
CA THR A 217 14.56 15.57 -4.61
C THR A 217 13.83 16.03 -5.87
N LEU A 218 12.50 15.83 -5.95
CA LEU A 218 11.68 16.26 -7.07
C LEU A 218 11.77 17.79 -7.30
N ILE A 219 11.54 18.58 -6.24
CA ILE A 219 11.57 20.05 -6.34
C ILE A 219 12.96 20.55 -6.72
N LYS A 220 14.03 19.97 -6.16
CA LYS A 220 15.41 20.33 -6.50
C LYS A 220 15.67 20.09 -8.00
N THR A 221 15.14 19.00 -8.55
CA THR A 221 15.27 18.67 -9.99
C THR A 221 14.49 19.66 -10.84
N PHE A 222 13.21 19.92 -10.53
CA PHE A 222 12.33 20.74 -11.36
C PHE A 222 12.63 22.24 -11.33
N LYS A 223 13.39 22.74 -10.36
CA LYS A 223 13.87 24.13 -10.37
C LYS A 223 14.72 24.48 -11.60
N ASN A 224 15.38 23.49 -12.21
CA ASN A 224 16.33 23.65 -13.29
C ASN A 224 15.85 22.98 -14.58
N ILE A 225 14.54 22.77 -14.71
CA ILE A 225 13.93 22.15 -15.92
C ILE A 225 12.75 23.04 -16.33
N ASP A 226 12.71 23.41 -17.60
CA ASP A 226 11.58 24.15 -18.19
C ASP A 226 10.45 23.16 -18.56
N LEU A 227 9.80 22.62 -17.54
CA LEU A 227 8.67 21.70 -17.67
C LEU A 227 7.74 21.89 -16.47
N SER A 228 6.45 22.00 -16.74
CA SER A 228 5.45 22.20 -15.69
C SER A 228 5.21 20.93 -14.87
N LEU A 229 5.20 21.09 -13.53
CA LEU A 229 4.95 20.04 -12.55
C LEU A 229 3.69 20.34 -11.75
N ASP A 230 2.72 19.43 -11.80
CA ASP A 230 1.55 19.43 -10.96
C ASP A 230 1.77 18.54 -9.73
N ILE A 231 1.63 19.11 -8.53
CA ILE A 231 1.79 18.39 -7.26
C ILE A 231 0.42 18.23 -6.60
N LEU A 232 -0.02 16.98 -6.47
CA LEU A 232 -1.28 16.59 -5.84
C LEU A 232 -0.99 15.92 -4.50
N GLY A 233 -1.76 16.31 -3.49
CA GLY A 233 -1.68 15.78 -2.15
C GLY A 233 -1.42 16.84 -1.09
N ASP A 234 -1.36 16.38 0.17
CA ASP A 234 -1.08 17.18 1.34
C ASP A 234 -0.01 16.48 2.20
N GLY A 235 0.56 17.17 3.16
CA GLY A 235 1.54 16.59 4.06
C GLY A 235 2.37 17.60 4.85
N PRO A 236 3.20 17.11 5.76
CA PRO A 236 3.91 17.96 6.73
C PRO A 236 4.90 18.94 6.11
N LEU A 237 5.31 18.73 4.86
CA LEU A 237 6.23 19.63 4.16
C LEU A 237 5.53 20.67 3.28
N LEU A 238 4.22 20.59 3.06
CA LEU A 238 3.50 21.44 2.12
C LEU A 238 3.65 22.94 2.47
N SER A 239 3.38 23.31 3.72
CA SER A 239 3.45 24.70 4.17
C SER A 239 4.85 25.29 4.03
N LYS A 240 5.90 24.50 4.31
CA LYS A 240 7.30 24.91 4.18
C LYS A 240 7.70 25.10 2.72
N ILE A 241 7.20 24.24 1.83
CA ILE A 241 7.56 24.27 0.42
C ILE A 241 6.80 25.38 -0.32
N LYS A 242 5.51 25.55 -0.06
CA LYS A 242 4.68 26.61 -0.68
C LYS A 242 5.16 28.04 -0.41
N LYS A 243 5.93 28.26 0.66
CA LYS A 243 6.53 29.59 0.92
C LYS A 243 7.55 30.02 -0.12
N LYS A 244 7.99 29.09 -0.99
CA LYS A 244 8.93 29.37 -2.09
C LYS A 244 8.11 29.58 -3.36
N ASP A 245 8.43 30.64 -4.08
CA ASP A 245 7.83 30.89 -5.38
C ASP A 245 8.49 30.00 -6.45
N PHE A 246 7.65 29.29 -7.22
CA PHE A 246 8.07 28.40 -8.29
C PHE A 246 7.29 28.74 -9.58
N LYS A 247 7.98 29.15 -10.61
CA LYS A 247 7.33 29.54 -11.89
C LYS A 247 6.64 28.36 -12.59
N ASN A 248 7.15 27.13 -12.42
CA ASN A 248 6.72 25.94 -13.14
C ASN A 248 6.14 24.81 -12.25
N ILE A 249 5.91 25.05 -10.95
CA ILE A 249 5.36 24.06 -10.02
C ILE A 249 4.03 24.55 -9.46
N LYS A 250 2.97 23.75 -9.64
CA LYS A 250 1.62 24.05 -9.14
C LYS A 250 1.22 23.03 -8.06
N PHE A 251 0.70 23.54 -6.94
CA PHE A 251 0.21 22.72 -5.83
C PHE A 251 -1.32 22.72 -5.82
N HIS A 252 -1.93 21.54 -5.94
CA HIS A 252 -3.38 21.37 -6.01
C HIS A 252 -4.03 20.92 -4.69
N GLY A 253 -3.23 20.55 -3.68
CA GLY A 253 -3.75 20.02 -2.42
C GLY A 253 -4.35 18.61 -2.56
N ASN A 254 -5.20 18.24 -1.60
CA ASN A 254 -5.91 16.97 -1.66
C ASN A 254 -7.07 17.05 -2.68
N LEU A 255 -7.11 16.06 -3.56
CA LEU A 255 -8.12 15.90 -4.58
C LEU A 255 -8.85 14.56 -4.42
N SER A 256 -10.07 14.49 -4.95
CA SER A 256 -10.81 13.22 -5.04
C SER A 256 -10.12 12.24 -6.00
N ARG A 257 -10.38 10.95 -5.85
CA ARG A 257 -9.80 9.91 -6.72
C ARG A 257 -10.04 10.17 -8.20
N ASN A 258 -11.26 10.58 -8.56
CA ASN A 258 -11.59 10.89 -9.95
C ASN A 258 -10.80 12.08 -10.49
N GLN A 259 -10.57 13.10 -9.66
CA GLN A 259 -9.73 14.24 -10.04
C GLN A 259 -8.27 13.81 -10.22
N VAL A 260 -7.72 13.03 -9.29
CA VAL A 260 -6.35 12.48 -9.39
C VAL A 260 -6.19 11.65 -10.67
N SER A 261 -7.13 10.73 -10.94
CA SER A 261 -7.14 9.92 -12.17
C SER A 261 -7.15 10.79 -13.44
N ASN A 262 -7.99 11.85 -13.48
CA ASN A 262 -8.02 12.78 -14.60
C ASN A 262 -6.71 13.56 -14.78
N PHE A 263 -6.07 13.99 -13.69
CA PHE A 263 -4.75 14.62 -13.77
C PHE A 263 -3.68 13.64 -14.31
N ILE A 264 -3.65 12.40 -13.79
CA ILE A 264 -2.72 11.36 -14.26
C ILE A 264 -2.95 11.12 -15.76
N ASN A 265 -4.18 10.91 -16.22
CA ASN A 265 -4.50 10.64 -17.63
C ASN A 265 -4.01 11.75 -18.57
N LYS A 266 -4.07 13.02 -18.15
CA LYS A 266 -3.64 14.18 -18.94
C LYS A 266 -2.14 14.48 -18.86
N SER A 267 -1.40 13.84 -17.95
CA SER A 267 0.00 14.13 -17.72
C SER A 267 0.93 13.31 -18.64
N LYS A 268 2.03 13.90 -19.10
CA LYS A 268 3.06 13.23 -19.89
C LYS A 268 3.61 12.01 -19.16
N PHE A 269 3.98 12.21 -17.92
CA PHE A 269 4.42 11.12 -17.04
C PHE A 269 4.19 11.45 -15.57
N LEU A 270 4.03 10.38 -14.79
CA LEU A 270 4.05 10.42 -13.33
C LEU A 270 5.49 10.28 -12.85
N VAL A 271 5.94 11.19 -11.98
CA VAL A 271 7.18 10.96 -11.20
C VAL A 271 6.82 10.40 -9.83
N PHE A 272 7.39 9.26 -9.51
CA PHE A 272 7.25 8.59 -8.22
C PHE A 272 8.62 8.47 -7.52
N PRO A 273 9.10 9.56 -6.89
CA PRO A 273 10.48 9.68 -6.41
C PRO A 273 10.67 9.16 -4.99
N SER A 274 9.87 8.18 -4.55
CA SER A 274 9.92 7.67 -3.18
C SER A 274 11.34 7.27 -2.77
N GLU A 275 11.78 7.74 -1.62
CA GLU A 275 13.04 7.38 -0.96
C GLU A 275 12.82 6.32 0.12
N TRP A 276 11.65 5.68 0.10
CA TRP A 276 11.15 4.73 1.06
C TRP A 276 10.81 3.39 0.42
N TYR A 277 10.95 2.30 1.16
CA TYR A 277 10.45 0.99 0.74
C TYR A 277 8.92 0.94 0.84
N GLU A 278 8.25 1.25 -0.25
CA GLU A 278 6.80 1.07 -0.36
C GLU A 278 6.44 -0.41 -0.25
N SER A 279 5.32 -0.72 0.40
CA SER A 279 4.79 -2.10 0.35
C SER A 279 4.17 -2.38 -1.02
N PHE A 280 3.33 -1.46 -1.50
CA PHE A 280 2.74 -1.50 -2.84
C PHE A 280 2.23 -0.10 -3.25
N PRO A 281 2.87 0.60 -4.18
CA PRO A 281 2.52 1.96 -4.56
C PRO A 281 1.33 2.00 -5.54
N MET A 282 0.11 2.23 -5.03
CA MET A 282 -1.12 2.26 -5.83
C MET A 282 -1.08 3.29 -6.95
N THR A 283 -0.43 4.44 -6.74
CA THR A 283 -0.33 5.52 -7.75
C THR A 283 0.38 5.07 -9.03
N ILE A 284 1.31 4.11 -8.94
CA ILE A 284 1.94 3.50 -10.12
C ILE A 284 0.90 2.71 -10.93
N LEU A 285 0.03 1.94 -10.25
CA LEU A 285 -1.05 1.22 -10.92
C LEU A 285 -2.08 2.17 -11.53
N GLU A 286 -2.39 3.28 -10.85
CA GLU A 286 -3.25 4.33 -11.39
C GLU A 286 -2.66 4.87 -12.69
N ALA A 287 -1.36 5.15 -12.73
CA ALA A 287 -0.70 5.62 -13.95
C ALA A 287 -0.71 4.56 -15.08
N PHE A 288 -0.47 3.29 -14.76
CA PHE A 288 -0.55 2.20 -15.74
C PHE A 288 -1.96 2.10 -16.33
N ARG A 289 -3.00 2.14 -15.47
CA ARG A 289 -4.41 2.12 -15.86
C ARG A 289 -4.80 3.29 -16.76
N GLU A 290 -4.29 4.48 -16.46
CA GLU A 290 -4.59 5.70 -17.21
C GLU A 290 -3.71 5.85 -18.47
N GLY A 291 -2.88 4.88 -18.80
CA GLY A 291 -1.97 4.96 -19.93
C GLY A 291 -0.98 6.12 -19.79
N THR A 292 -0.41 6.31 -18.62
CA THR A 292 0.55 7.37 -18.31
C THR A 292 1.89 6.76 -17.97
N LEU A 293 2.97 7.27 -18.60
CA LEU A 293 4.34 6.82 -18.34
C LEU A 293 4.69 7.02 -16.87
N VAL A 294 5.41 6.07 -16.29
CA VAL A 294 5.93 6.17 -14.92
C VAL A 294 7.44 6.32 -14.92
N LEU A 295 7.94 7.35 -14.26
CA LEU A 295 9.34 7.55 -13.90
C LEU A 295 9.46 7.42 -12.37
N ALA A 296 10.09 6.34 -11.88
CA ALA A 296 10.09 6.01 -10.47
C ALA A 296 11.47 5.70 -9.91
N SER A 297 11.61 5.81 -8.59
CA SER A 297 12.83 5.43 -7.87
C SER A 297 13.11 3.94 -7.99
N ASN A 298 14.35 3.58 -8.24
CA ASN A 298 14.83 2.20 -8.31
C ASN A 298 15.05 1.61 -6.92
N ILE A 299 13.96 1.35 -6.17
CA ILE A 299 14.03 0.93 -4.77
C ILE A 299 12.90 -0.05 -4.40
N GLY A 300 13.21 -1.04 -3.58
CA GLY A 300 12.23 -1.92 -2.91
C GLY A 300 11.19 -2.54 -3.84
N SER A 301 9.93 -2.49 -3.47
CA SER A 301 8.80 -3.03 -4.23
C SER A 301 8.60 -2.38 -5.60
N ILE A 302 9.05 -1.13 -5.78
CA ILE A 302 8.96 -0.43 -7.07
C ILE A 302 9.70 -1.23 -8.15
N LYS A 303 10.87 -1.79 -7.83
CA LYS A 303 11.65 -2.66 -8.74
C LYS A 303 10.94 -3.97 -9.08
N SER A 304 10.04 -4.43 -8.24
CA SER A 304 9.24 -5.64 -8.52
C SER A 304 8.06 -5.35 -9.46
N ILE A 305 7.61 -4.10 -9.52
CA ILE A 305 6.48 -3.66 -10.34
C ILE A 305 6.98 -3.12 -11.69
N ILE A 306 8.03 -2.29 -11.64
CA ILE A 306 8.58 -1.63 -12.83
C ILE A 306 9.81 -2.38 -13.32
N LYS A 307 9.76 -2.79 -14.59
CA LYS A 307 10.91 -3.25 -15.38
C LYS A 307 11.39 -2.07 -16.20
N ASP A 308 12.62 -1.61 -15.95
CA ASP A 308 13.18 -0.42 -16.61
C ASP A 308 13.10 -0.52 -18.13
N LYS A 309 12.65 0.56 -18.77
CA LYS A 309 12.43 0.70 -20.22
C LYS A 309 11.46 -0.32 -20.86
N TYR A 310 10.76 -1.11 -20.05
CA TYR A 310 9.72 -2.02 -20.54
C TYR A 310 8.31 -1.52 -20.20
N ASN A 311 8.00 -1.28 -18.90
CA ASN A 311 6.70 -0.79 -18.44
C ASN A 311 6.80 0.48 -17.56
N GLY A 312 7.97 1.10 -17.53
CA GLY A 312 8.29 2.33 -16.83
C GLY A 312 9.77 2.62 -16.90
N ILE A 313 10.20 3.73 -16.33
CA ILE A 313 11.60 4.16 -16.29
C ILE A 313 12.03 4.28 -14.85
N LEU A 314 13.21 3.76 -14.53
CA LEU A 314 13.79 3.80 -13.21
C LEU A 314 14.96 4.79 -13.12
N PHE A 315 15.04 5.50 -12.00
CA PHE A 315 16.17 6.35 -11.64
C PHE A 315 16.68 6.04 -10.22
N ASN A 316 17.92 6.41 -9.92
CA ASN A 316 18.51 6.16 -8.60
C ASN A 316 17.81 6.98 -7.51
N SER A 317 17.27 6.31 -6.48
CA SER A 317 16.50 6.95 -5.40
C SER A 317 17.30 8.06 -4.72
N GLY A 318 16.70 9.25 -4.58
CA GLY A 318 17.31 10.43 -3.97
C GLY A 318 18.32 11.17 -4.86
N ASP A 319 18.56 10.70 -6.09
CA ASP A 319 19.51 11.31 -7.03
C ASP A 319 18.79 12.26 -7.99
N CYS A 320 18.91 13.57 -7.73
CA CYS A 320 18.30 14.60 -8.57
C CYS A 320 18.97 14.75 -9.95
N PHE A 321 20.24 14.34 -10.10
CA PHE A 321 20.93 14.40 -11.37
C PHE A 321 20.49 13.26 -12.29
N ASP A 322 20.39 12.04 -11.75
CA ASP A 322 19.88 10.91 -12.53
C ASP A 322 18.39 11.12 -12.88
N LEU A 323 17.58 11.65 -11.95
CA LEU A 323 16.19 12.02 -12.23
C LEU A 323 16.10 13.00 -13.40
N LYS A 324 16.92 14.08 -13.41
CA LYS A 324 16.98 15.05 -14.51
C LYS A 324 17.35 14.36 -15.83
N LYS A 325 18.41 13.55 -15.83
CA LYS A 325 18.88 12.81 -17.02
C LYS A 325 17.77 11.89 -17.58
N LYS A 326 16.99 11.23 -16.72
CA LYS A 326 15.87 10.39 -17.18
C LYS A 326 14.73 11.22 -17.75
N ILE A 327 14.45 12.39 -17.20
CA ILE A 327 13.46 13.34 -17.75
C ILE A 327 13.89 13.80 -19.16
N GLU A 328 15.14 14.20 -19.32
CA GLU A 328 15.69 14.61 -20.62
C GLU A 328 15.59 13.46 -21.64
N TRP A 329 15.90 12.23 -21.22
CA TRP A 329 15.74 11.05 -22.08
C TRP A 329 14.28 10.82 -22.50
N ILE A 330 13.31 10.96 -21.59
CA ILE A 330 11.86 10.83 -21.88
C ILE A 330 11.45 11.84 -22.97
N LEU A 331 11.88 13.10 -22.83
CA LEU A 331 11.52 14.17 -23.76
C LEU A 331 12.15 13.95 -25.16
N ALA A 332 13.33 13.35 -25.21
CA ALA A 332 14.03 13.06 -26.46
C ALA A 332 13.55 11.78 -27.16
N ASN A 333 12.82 10.89 -26.47
CA ASN A 333 12.45 9.55 -26.98
C ASN A 333 10.96 9.24 -26.89
N PRO A 334 10.06 10.08 -27.44
CA PRO A 334 8.61 9.90 -27.26
C PRO A 334 8.08 8.59 -27.86
N LYS A 335 8.59 8.13 -28.99
CA LYS A 335 8.20 6.85 -29.62
C LYS A 335 8.48 5.64 -28.72
N GLU A 336 9.65 5.61 -28.07
CA GLU A 336 9.98 4.56 -27.11
C GLU A 336 9.10 4.65 -25.85
N CYS A 337 8.84 5.86 -25.38
CA CYS A 337 7.94 6.09 -24.26
C CYS A 337 6.51 5.57 -24.54
N ASN A 338 5.98 5.77 -25.74
CA ASN A 338 4.67 5.24 -26.14
C ASN A 338 4.62 3.70 -26.10
N LYS A 339 5.69 3.00 -26.52
CA LYS A 339 5.80 1.54 -26.37
C LYS A 339 5.79 1.12 -24.89
N ILE A 340 6.54 1.82 -24.05
CA ILE A 340 6.60 1.56 -22.60
C ILE A 340 5.22 1.74 -21.96
N VAL A 341 4.50 2.79 -22.33
CA VAL A 341 3.11 3.05 -21.85
C VAL A 341 2.18 1.93 -22.27
N THR A 342 2.25 1.49 -23.53
CA THR A 342 1.42 0.38 -24.03
C THR A 342 1.68 -0.91 -23.24
N ASN A 343 2.95 -1.23 -23.01
CA ASN A 343 3.32 -2.41 -22.21
C ASN A 343 2.79 -2.31 -20.76
N ALA A 344 2.91 -1.12 -20.14
CA ALA A 344 2.41 -0.87 -18.77
C ALA A 344 0.90 -1.07 -18.68
N PHE A 345 0.15 -0.54 -19.65
CA PHE A 345 -1.30 -0.69 -19.73
C PHE A 345 -1.73 -2.15 -19.93
N HIS A 346 -1.06 -2.89 -20.82
CA HIS A 346 -1.31 -4.32 -21.00
C HIS A 346 -0.98 -5.12 -19.74
N GLU A 347 0.11 -4.80 -19.06
CA GLU A 347 0.49 -5.45 -17.82
C GLU A 347 -0.51 -5.16 -16.70
N PHE A 348 -1.05 -3.92 -16.62
CA PHE A 348 -2.12 -3.57 -15.72
C PHE A 348 -3.34 -4.49 -15.93
N ASN A 349 -3.87 -4.56 -17.15
CA ASN A 349 -5.05 -5.38 -17.45
C ASN A 349 -4.82 -6.87 -17.16
N LYS A 350 -3.62 -7.38 -17.43
CA LYS A 350 -3.28 -8.79 -17.20
C LYS A 350 -3.11 -9.15 -15.72
N LYS A 351 -2.50 -8.26 -14.91
CA LYS A 351 -2.07 -8.61 -13.54
C LYS A 351 -2.81 -7.89 -12.43
N TYR A 352 -3.30 -6.67 -12.71
CA TYR A 352 -3.77 -5.74 -11.67
C TYR A 352 -5.25 -5.38 -11.81
N SER A 353 -5.98 -6.02 -12.72
CA SER A 353 -7.42 -5.85 -12.87
C SER A 353 -8.20 -6.50 -11.73
N SER A 354 -9.42 -6.01 -11.48
CA SER A 354 -10.33 -6.56 -10.47
C SER A 354 -10.64 -8.05 -10.71
N GLU A 355 -10.83 -8.43 -11.97
CA GLU A 355 -11.11 -9.84 -12.33
C GLU A 355 -9.94 -10.76 -12.00
N THR A 356 -8.71 -10.37 -12.35
CA THR A 356 -7.50 -11.14 -12.02
C THR A 356 -7.31 -11.24 -10.51
N ASN A 357 -7.53 -10.13 -9.78
CA ASN A 357 -7.44 -10.12 -8.33
C ASN A 357 -8.47 -11.05 -7.68
N TYR A 358 -9.72 -11.01 -8.14
CA TYR A 358 -10.78 -11.88 -7.66
C TYR A 358 -10.41 -13.36 -7.82
N ARG A 359 -10.00 -13.78 -9.02
CA ARG A 359 -9.58 -15.17 -9.28
C ARG A 359 -8.45 -15.62 -8.34
N GLN A 360 -7.45 -14.77 -8.14
CA GLN A 360 -6.34 -15.05 -7.22
C GLN A 360 -6.82 -15.16 -5.77
N LEU A 361 -7.67 -14.23 -5.32
CA LEU A 361 -8.15 -14.19 -3.94
C LEU A 361 -8.99 -15.40 -3.61
N ILE A 362 -9.93 -15.78 -4.50
CA ILE A 362 -10.79 -16.94 -4.30
C ILE A 362 -9.97 -18.23 -4.26
N LYS A 363 -9.00 -18.39 -5.16
CA LYS A 363 -8.10 -19.54 -5.12
C LYS A 363 -7.36 -19.65 -3.79
N ILE A 364 -6.88 -18.53 -3.25
CA ILE A 364 -6.21 -18.50 -1.94
C ILE A 364 -7.19 -18.94 -0.83
N TYR A 365 -8.44 -18.49 -0.89
CA TYR A 365 -9.45 -18.86 0.10
C TYR A 365 -9.81 -20.35 0.04
N GLU A 366 -10.07 -20.86 -1.15
CA GLU A 366 -10.39 -22.28 -1.37
C GLU A 366 -9.25 -23.19 -0.92
N ASP A 367 -8.02 -22.87 -1.30
CA ASP A 367 -6.81 -23.60 -0.87
C ASP A 367 -6.65 -23.57 0.65
N ALA A 368 -6.93 -22.42 1.28
CA ALA A 368 -6.84 -22.30 2.74
C ALA A 368 -7.91 -23.12 3.46
N ILE A 369 -9.16 -23.08 2.99
CA ILE A 369 -10.28 -23.85 3.56
C ILE A 369 -10.03 -25.35 3.41
N LYS A 370 -9.62 -25.80 2.23
CA LYS A 370 -9.32 -27.20 1.94
C LYS A 370 -8.21 -27.75 2.83
N ASN A 371 -7.09 -27.02 2.91
CA ASN A 371 -5.91 -27.47 3.68
C ASN A 371 -6.09 -27.33 5.19
N TYR A 372 -7.11 -26.64 5.66
CA TYR A 372 -7.39 -26.49 7.09
C TYR A 372 -8.30 -27.58 7.64
N LYS A 373 -9.12 -28.20 6.77
CA LYS A 373 -10.04 -29.30 7.12
C LYS A 373 -9.36 -30.67 7.09
N ASN A 374 -8.22 -30.78 6.42
CA ASN A 374 -7.35 -31.96 6.38
C ASN A 374 -6.25 -31.87 7.44
#